data_544bfb09a0b89cf511a5c2bd1903b9c8
#
_entry.id   544bfb09a0b89cf511a5c2bd1903b9c8
#
_cell.length_a   1.000
_cell.length_b   1.000
_cell.length_c   1.000
_cell.angle_alpha   90.00
_cell.angle_beta   90.00
_cell.angle_gamma   90.00
#
_symmetry.space_group_name_H-M   'P 1'
#
loop_
_entity.id
_entity.type
_entity.pdbx_description
1 polymer ?
#
loop_
_entity_poly.entity_id
_entity_poly.type
_entity_poly.pdbx_seq_one_letter_code
_entity_poly.pdbx_strand_id
1 'polypeptide(L)'
;MPELPEVEVTRRGLAPAIVGRCVSAVNVRTPKLREPLQDLAALLPGLTLEHLERRAKYLIWTFRSAAGEKRWLLTHMGMSGSWRIWPVPAPSAHKHDHADIVFGDVLVRYTDPRRFGSILFMTTDPRKSLPLTKLGCEPWDPTLTAERFYAELQKTHRSIKEVLLSGKIVVGCGNIYCSEALFAAGIRPTRPADAISKARAGSLLEALRKTLETAIAAGGSTLHDFHGVSGETGWFPLACAVYGREGKPCPICGRPIARIEQGGRSTFWCPHCQH
;
A
#
# COMPACT_ATOMS: atom_id res chain seq x y z
N MET A 1 -0.96 8.59 -2.30
CA MET A 1 -0.35 7.72 -1.24
C MET A 1 -0.46 6.28 -1.74
N PRO A 2 0.65 5.57 -1.87
CA PRO A 2 0.59 4.15 -2.22
C PRO A 2 -0.26 3.36 -1.22
N GLU A 3 -1.28 2.66 -1.73
CA GLU A 3 -2.13 1.74 -0.99
C GLU A 3 -1.72 0.30 -1.34
N LEU A 4 -2.48 -0.71 -0.96
CA LEU A 4 -2.10 -2.10 -1.20
C LEU A 4 -1.80 -2.41 -2.68
N PRO A 5 -2.60 -1.96 -3.67
CA PRO A 5 -2.31 -2.25 -5.07
C PRO A 5 -0.95 -1.71 -5.54
N GLU A 6 -0.62 -0.46 -5.20
CA GLU A 6 0.65 0.15 -5.59
C GLU A 6 1.85 -0.58 -4.96
N VAL A 7 1.71 -1.01 -3.69
CA VAL A 7 2.75 -1.77 -3.00
C VAL A 7 2.93 -3.16 -3.62
N GLU A 8 1.82 -3.82 -3.99
CA GLU A 8 1.87 -5.13 -4.66
C GLU A 8 2.48 -5.04 -6.06
N VAL A 9 2.12 -4.02 -6.84
CA VAL A 9 2.71 -3.77 -8.17
C VAL A 9 4.21 -3.49 -8.04
N THR A 10 4.61 -2.68 -7.07
CA THR A 10 6.04 -2.44 -6.76
C THR A 10 6.75 -3.75 -6.43
N ARG A 11 6.19 -4.57 -5.55
CA ARG A 11 6.75 -5.88 -5.20
C ARG A 11 6.93 -6.78 -6.43
N ARG A 12 5.90 -6.88 -7.27
CA ARG A 12 5.92 -7.70 -8.50
C ARG A 12 6.96 -7.21 -9.50
N GLY A 13 7.17 -5.91 -9.59
CA GLY A 13 8.18 -5.33 -10.48
C GLY A 13 9.60 -5.52 -9.95
N LEU A 14 9.82 -5.38 -8.63
CA LEU A 14 11.14 -5.53 -8.02
C LEU A 14 11.60 -7.00 -7.96
N ALA A 15 10.73 -7.90 -7.50
CA ALA A 15 11.11 -9.26 -7.13
C ALA A 15 11.87 -10.02 -8.24
N PRO A 16 11.44 -10.02 -9.51
CA PRO A 16 12.16 -10.72 -10.58
C PRO A 16 13.58 -10.22 -10.82
N ALA A 17 13.84 -8.94 -10.53
CA ALA A 17 15.12 -8.31 -10.78
C ALA A 17 16.14 -8.50 -9.65
N ILE A 18 15.69 -8.72 -8.41
CA ILE A 18 16.58 -8.65 -7.24
C ILE A 18 16.54 -9.88 -6.32
N VAL A 19 15.48 -10.70 -6.35
CA VAL A 19 15.43 -11.92 -5.52
C VAL A 19 16.50 -12.92 -6.01
N GLY A 20 17.18 -13.54 -5.04
CA GLY A 20 18.31 -14.43 -5.27
C GLY A 20 19.67 -13.70 -5.43
N ARG A 21 19.68 -12.36 -5.44
CA ARG A 21 20.90 -11.58 -5.62
C ARG A 21 21.50 -11.10 -4.30
N CYS A 22 22.82 -10.98 -4.28
CA CYS A 22 23.57 -10.43 -3.16
C CYS A 22 23.65 -8.89 -3.26
N VAL A 23 23.50 -8.20 -2.14
CA VAL A 23 23.72 -6.77 -2.06
C VAL A 23 25.21 -6.48 -2.16
N SER A 24 25.62 -5.75 -3.19
CA SER A 24 27.03 -5.36 -3.42
C SER A 24 27.39 -4.02 -2.78
N ALA A 25 26.46 -3.08 -2.75
CA ALA A 25 26.66 -1.76 -2.14
C ALA A 25 25.32 -1.12 -1.73
N VAL A 26 25.39 -0.16 -0.81
CA VAL A 26 24.27 0.70 -0.43
C VAL A 26 24.74 2.14 -0.30
N ASN A 27 23.97 3.08 -0.86
CA ASN A 27 24.20 4.51 -0.72
C ASN A 27 23.00 5.15 -0.03
N VAL A 28 23.21 5.75 1.14
CA VAL A 28 22.19 6.50 1.88
C VAL A 28 22.53 7.98 1.83
N ARG A 29 21.58 8.82 1.40
CA ARG A 29 21.76 10.26 1.17
C ARG A 29 21.02 11.13 2.19
N THR A 30 20.23 10.54 3.06
CA THR A 30 19.51 11.26 4.11
C THR A 30 19.63 10.53 5.44
N PRO A 31 19.86 11.23 6.56
CA PRO A 31 19.91 10.59 7.87
C PRO A 31 18.54 10.17 8.39
N LYS A 32 17.45 10.70 7.79
CA LYS A 32 16.10 10.52 8.31
C LYS A 32 15.05 10.60 7.21
N LEU A 33 14.14 9.62 7.24
CA LEU A 33 12.81 9.67 6.63
C LEU A 33 11.78 9.99 7.73
N ARG A 34 10.69 9.23 7.79
CA ARG A 34 9.78 9.28 8.95
C ARG A 34 10.51 8.91 10.25
N GLU A 35 11.36 7.90 10.19
CA GLU A 35 12.24 7.43 11.26
C GLU A 35 13.71 7.70 10.87
N PRO A 36 14.64 7.80 11.84
CA PRO A 36 16.07 7.79 11.55
C PRO A 36 16.46 6.55 10.74
N LEU A 37 17.27 6.72 9.71
CA LEU A 37 17.83 5.60 8.96
C LEU A 37 19.03 5.03 9.71
N GLN A 38 19.03 3.70 9.84
CA GLN A 38 20.19 2.96 10.35
C GLN A 38 21.30 2.99 9.30
N ASP A 39 22.50 2.60 9.68
CA ASP A 39 23.64 2.50 8.76
C ASP A 39 23.47 1.30 7.81
N LEU A 40 22.56 1.46 6.85
CA LEU A 40 22.28 0.42 5.87
C LEU A 40 23.50 0.10 4.99
N ALA A 41 24.45 1.04 4.86
CA ALA A 41 25.69 0.86 4.10
C ALA A 41 26.65 -0.12 4.78
N ALA A 42 26.60 -0.22 6.11
CA ALA A 42 27.34 -1.24 6.86
C ALA A 42 26.55 -2.54 7.05
N LEU A 43 25.21 -2.48 7.05
CA LEU A 43 24.37 -3.60 7.47
C LEU A 43 23.93 -4.54 6.32
N LEU A 44 23.81 -4.04 5.09
CA LEU A 44 23.22 -4.82 3.99
C LEU A 44 24.25 -5.48 3.04
N PRO A 45 25.42 -4.89 2.74
CA PRO A 45 26.37 -5.50 1.81
C PRO A 45 26.74 -6.92 2.25
N GLY A 46 26.82 -7.83 1.27
CA GLY A 46 27.08 -9.26 1.51
C GLY A 46 25.86 -10.10 1.87
N LEU A 47 24.68 -9.49 2.12
CA LEU A 47 23.44 -10.22 2.33
C LEU A 47 22.78 -10.58 0.99
N THR A 48 22.26 -11.81 0.89
CA THR A 48 21.48 -12.25 -0.28
C THR A 48 19.98 -12.07 -0.01
N LEU A 49 19.25 -11.41 -0.91
CA LEU A 49 17.80 -11.27 -0.82
C LEU A 49 17.11 -12.59 -1.19
N GLU A 50 16.50 -13.28 -0.23
CA GLU A 50 15.79 -14.54 -0.47
C GLU A 50 14.35 -14.33 -0.91
N HIS A 51 13.64 -13.39 -0.24
CA HIS A 51 12.24 -13.14 -0.50
C HIS A 51 11.91 -11.64 -0.43
N LEU A 52 10.99 -11.23 -1.28
CA LEU A 52 10.35 -9.92 -1.22
C LEU A 52 8.83 -10.13 -1.14
N GLU A 53 8.25 -9.82 0.00
CA GLU A 53 6.84 -10.06 0.30
C GLU A 53 6.13 -8.75 0.62
N ARG A 54 4.81 -8.76 0.48
CA ARG A 54 3.96 -7.65 0.91
C ARG A 54 3.09 -8.08 2.11
N ARG A 55 2.99 -7.20 3.09
CA ARG A 55 1.97 -7.27 4.14
C ARG A 55 1.28 -5.91 4.24
N ALA A 56 -0.02 -5.85 3.97
CA ALA A 56 -0.77 -4.58 3.88
C ALA A 56 -0.11 -3.59 2.90
N LYS A 57 0.41 -2.48 3.40
CA LYS A 57 1.12 -1.43 2.63
C LYS A 57 2.63 -1.45 2.90
N TYR A 58 3.15 -2.53 3.46
CA TYR A 58 4.56 -2.74 3.75
C TYR A 58 5.17 -3.75 2.77
N LEU A 59 6.45 -3.56 2.43
CA LEU A 59 7.29 -4.57 1.82
C LEU A 59 8.20 -5.15 2.90
N ILE A 60 8.31 -6.47 2.92
CA ILE A 60 9.18 -7.25 3.79
C ILE A 60 10.25 -7.87 2.89
N TRP A 61 11.49 -7.42 3.05
CA TRP A 61 12.65 -7.93 2.36
C TRP A 61 13.33 -8.90 3.32
N THR A 62 13.41 -10.17 2.97
CA THR A 62 14.08 -11.19 3.78
C THR A 62 15.43 -11.48 3.16
N PHE A 63 16.49 -11.23 3.91
CA PHE A 63 17.87 -11.48 3.52
C PHE A 63 18.45 -12.64 4.32
N ARG A 64 19.50 -13.26 3.74
CA ARG A 64 20.35 -14.24 4.40
C ARG A 64 21.82 -13.80 4.35
N SER A 65 22.52 -13.92 5.46
CA SER A 65 23.97 -13.75 5.53
C SER A 65 24.72 -14.99 5.08
N ALA A 66 26.01 -14.87 4.80
CA ALA A 66 26.86 -16.03 4.49
C ALA A 66 26.90 -17.08 5.62
N ALA A 67 26.71 -16.65 6.87
CA ALA A 67 26.57 -17.54 8.03
C ALA A 67 25.19 -18.19 8.17
N GLY A 68 24.27 -17.97 7.25
CA GLY A 68 22.91 -18.51 7.26
C GLY A 68 21.90 -17.76 8.11
N GLU A 69 22.28 -16.65 8.73
CA GLU A 69 21.41 -15.84 9.58
C GLU A 69 20.43 -15.02 8.76
N LYS A 70 19.17 -14.95 9.21
CA LYS A 70 18.16 -14.09 8.57
C LYS A 70 18.24 -12.64 9.07
N ARG A 71 18.03 -11.73 8.15
CA ARG A 71 17.91 -10.28 8.37
C ARG A 71 16.75 -9.74 7.54
N TRP A 72 16.18 -8.63 7.95
CA TRP A 72 15.02 -8.06 7.24
C TRP A 72 15.15 -6.56 7.04
N LEU A 73 14.59 -6.07 5.93
CA LEU A 73 14.13 -4.69 5.83
C LEU A 73 12.61 -4.69 5.86
N LEU A 74 12.03 -3.86 6.71
CA LEU A 74 10.63 -3.50 6.66
C LEU A 74 10.51 -2.11 6.06
N THR A 75 9.86 -1.99 4.90
CA THR A 75 9.74 -0.70 4.21
C THR A 75 8.29 -0.30 4.01
N HIS A 76 8.00 0.99 4.13
CA HIS A 76 6.70 1.59 3.87
C HIS A 76 6.88 2.84 3.02
N MET A 77 6.17 2.94 1.90
CA MET A 77 6.36 4.04 0.95
C MET A 77 5.78 5.38 1.42
N GLY A 78 5.04 5.41 2.53
CA GLY A 78 4.45 6.64 3.04
C GLY A 78 3.40 7.21 2.10
N MET A 79 3.52 8.50 1.77
CA MET A 79 2.56 9.21 0.90
C MET A 79 3.06 9.42 -0.52
N SER A 80 4.37 9.51 -0.73
CA SER A 80 5.00 9.85 -2.00
C SER A 80 6.23 9.01 -2.33
N GLY A 81 6.52 8.01 -1.47
CA GLY A 81 7.66 7.12 -1.67
C GLY A 81 7.44 6.15 -2.82
N SER A 82 8.51 5.85 -3.53
CA SER A 82 8.55 4.86 -4.61
C SER A 82 9.89 4.16 -4.66
N TRP A 83 9.89 2.91 -5.11
CA TRP A 83 11.08 2.14 -5.44
C TRP A 83 11.18 1.98 -6.94
N ARG A 84 12.36 2.27 -7.52
CA ARG A 84 12.62 2.14 -8.96
C ARG A 84 13.86 1.31 -9.22
N ILE A 85 13.84 0.57 -10.33
CA ILE A 85 14.98 -0.20 -10.83
C ILE A 85 15.74 0.64 -11.85
N TRP A 86 17.07 0.56 -11.75
CA TRP A 86 17.99 1.15 -12.71
C TRP A 86 19.08 0.13 -13.04
N PRO A 87 19.58 0.12 -14.30
CA PRO A 87 20.83 -0.58 -14.61
C PRO A 87 22.00 0.12 -13.94
N VAL A 88 23.08 -0.60 -13.72
CA VAL A 88 24.35 0.00 -13.28
C VAL A 88 25.26 0.18 -14.51
N PRO A 89 25.77 1.40 -14.79
CA PRO A 89 25.65 2.63 -13.99
C PRO A 89 24.27 3.29 -14.06
N ALA A 90 23.74 3.69 -12.94
CA ALA A 90 22.46 4.40 -12.84
C ALA A 90 22.63 5.90 -13.08
N PRO A 91 21.56 6.62 -13.49
CA PRO A 91 21.58 8.08 -13.53
C PRO A 91 21.91 8.69 -12.18
N SER A 92 22.51 9.89 -12.19
CA SER A 92 22.80 10.64 -10.98
C SER A 92 21.54 10.79 -10.11
N ALA A 93 21.71 10.68 -8.80
CA ALA A 93 20.59 10.80 -7.87
C ALA A 93 20.09 12.25 -7.80
N HIS A 94 18.77 12.40 -7.75
CA HIS A 94 18.11 13.70 -7.57
C HIS A 94 17.88 14.01 -6.07
N LYS A 95 17.45 15.23 -5.79
CA LYS A 95 17.21 15.78 -4.43
C LYS A 95 16.36 14.86 -3.52
N HIS A 96 15.43 14.12 -4.08
CA HIS A 96 14.49 13.28 -3.33
C HIS A 96 14.83 11.78 -3.37
N ASP A 97 15.98 11.43 -3.94
CA ASP A 97 16.50 10.06 -3.97
C ASP A 97 17.31 9.82 -2.69
N HIS A 98 16.76 9.05 -1.77
CA HIS A 98 17.26 8.94 -0.41
C HIS A 98 18.14 7.72 -0.16
N ALA A 99 17.89 6.62 -0.86
CA ALA A 99 18.67 5.40 -0.72
C ALA A 99 18.75 4.62 -2.03
N ASP A 100 19.93 4.05 -2.30
CA ASP A 100 20.16 3.07 -3.36
C ASP A 100 20.63 1.78 -2.74
N ILE A 101 20.07 0.64 -3.17
CA ILE A 101 20.54 -0.71 -2.86
C ILE A 101 21.00 -1.34 -4.17
N VAL A 102 22.25 -1.75 -4.24
CA VAL A 102 22.88 -2.28 -5.46
C VAL A 102 22.98 -3.80 -5.37
N PHE A 103 22.54 -4.48 -6.41
CA PHE A 103 22.57 -5.94 -6.59
C PHE A 103 23.35 -6.28 -7.86
N GLY A 104 24.67 -6.06 -7.85
CA GLY A 104 25.53 -6.25 -9.02
C GLY A 104 25.24 -5.23 -10.13
N ASP A 105 24.62 -5.66 -11.22
CA ASP A 105 24.25 -4.84 -12.39
C ASP A 105 22.91 -4.11 -12.26
N VAL A 106 22.19 -4.32 -11.14
CA VAL A 106 20.89 -3.71 -10.85
C VAL A 106 20.98 -2.84 -9.62
N LEU A 107 20.42 -1.64 -9.72
CA LEU A 107 20.27 -0.70 -8.61
C LEU A 107 18.78 -0.46 -8.33
N VAL A 108 18.38 -0.54 -7.08
CA VAL A 108 17.03 -0.21 -6.62
C VAL A 108 17.10 1.09 -5.84
N ARG A 109 16.42 2.13 -6.33
CA ARG A 109 16.43 3.49 -5.76
C ARG A 109 15.13 3.81 -5.05
N TYR A 110 15.25 4.32 -3.83
CA TYR A 110 14.13 4.85 -3.06
C TYR A 110 14.04 6.37 -3.20
N THR A 111 12.92 6.85 -3.73
CA THR A 111 12.61 8.28 -3.90
C THR A 111 11.40 8.63 -3.05
N ASP A 112 11.46 9.70 -2.24
CA ASP A 112 10.32 10.16 -1.41
C ASP A 112 10.37 11.68 -1.14
N PRO A 113 9.70 12.50 -1.97
CA PRO A 113 9.68 13.96 -1.80
C PRO A 113 9.22 14.43 -0.43
N ARG A 114 8.30 13.72 0.20
CA ARG A 114 7.69 14.12 1.49
C ARG A 114 8.36 13.49 2.71
N ARG A 115 9.23 12.49 2.54
CA ARG A 115 9.92 11.74 3.60
C ARG A 115 8.98 11.11 4.64
N PHE A 116 7.80 10.67 4.23
CA PHE A 116 6.83 9.98 5.09
C PHE A 116 6.95 8.47 5.02
N GLY A 117 7.84 7.96 4.18
CA GLY A 117 8.19 6.56 4.14
C GLY A 117 9.11 6.14 5.28
N SER A 118 9.34 4.84 5.38
CA SER A 118 10.27 4.26 6.35
C SER A 118 11.03 3.09 5.74
N ILE A 119 12.29 2.93 6.16
CA ILE A 119 13.17 1.82 5.84
C ILE A 119 13.81 1.40 7.16
N LEU A 120 13.41 0.25 7.70
CA LEU A 120 13.86 -0.25 9.00
C LEU A 120 14.59 -1.59 8.81
N PHE A 121 15.86 -1.64 9.21
CA PHE A 121 16.60 -2.90 9.29
C PHE A 121 16.25 -3.61 10.60
N MET A 122 16.03 -4.93 10.53
CA MET A 122 15.59 -5.74 11.67
C MET A 122 16.36 -7.06 11.71
N THR A 123 16.72 -7.47 12.91
CA THR A 123 17.35 -8.77 13.20
C THR A 123 16.32 -9.83 13.62
N THR A 124 15.08 -9.41 13.87
CA THR A 124 13.94 -10.27 14.20
C THR A 124 12.87 -10.17 13.12
N ASP A 125 12.10 -11.24 12.92
CA ASP A 125 11.04 -11.25 11.91
C ASP A 125 10.02 -10.13 12.17
N PRO A 126 9.86 -9.17 11.24
CA PRO A 126 8.94 -8.05 11.40
C PRO A 126 7.47 -8.47 11.56
N ARG A 127 7.10 -9.67 11.11
CA ARG A 127 5.73 -10.19 11.27
C ARG A 127 5.36 -10.40 12.73
N LYS A 128 6.37 -10.57 13.61
CA LYS A 128 6.20 -10.78 15.06
C LYS A 128 6.29 -9.48 15.88
N SER A 129 6.45 -8.33 15.23
CA SER A 129 6.64 -7.04 15.89
C SER A 129 5.74 -5.95 15.35
N LEU A 130 5.68 -4.82 16.04
CA LEU A 130 4.99 -3.63 15.55
C LEU A 130 5.70 -3.06 14.31
N PRO A 131 4.94 -2.52 13.36
CA PRO A 131 3.48 -2.30 13.39
C PRO A 131 2.65 -3.48 12.87
N LEU A 132 3.25 -4.56 12.35
CA LEU A 132 2.55 -5.61 11.60
C LEU A 132 1.61 -6.45 12.46
N THR A 133 1.93 -6.67 13.75
CA THR A 133 1.08 -7.45 14.67
C THR A 133 -0.27 -6.82 14.98
N LYS A 134 -0.43 -5.50 14.77
CA LYS A 134 -1.69 -4.77 14.98
C LYS A 134 -2.59 -4.73 13.73
N LEU A 135 -2.12 -5.27 12.62
CA LEU A 135 -2.87 -5.24 11.37
C LEU A 135 -3.88 -6.38 11.30
N GLY A 136 -5.05 -6.08 10.74
CA GLY A 136 -6.10 -7.06 10.43
C GLY A 136 -5.69 -8.04 9.32
N CYS A 137 -6.66 -8.78 8.79
CA CYS A 137 -6.44 -9.77 7.74
C CYS A 137 -6.11 -9.13 6.39
N GLU A 138 -5.32 -9.84 5.57
CA GLU A 138 -5.26 -9.54 4.13
C GLU A 138 -6.65 -9.72 3.50
N PRO A 139 -6.99 -8.95 2.44
CA PRO A 139 -8.31 -9.06 1.82
C PRO A 139 -8.66 -10.47 1.33
N TRP A 140 -7.67 -11.23 0.87
CA TRP A 140 -7.83 -12.58 0.34
C TRP A 140 -7.46 -13.69 1.33
N ASP A 141 -7.25 -13.35 2.60
CA ASP A 141 -7.05 -14.35 3.64
C ASP A 141 -8.29 -15.25 3.74
N PRO A 142 -8.16 -16.58 3.60
CA PRO A 142 -9.31 -17.48 3.64
C PRO A 142 -10.05 -17.45 4.97
N THR A 143 -9.39 -17.03 6.04
CA THR A 143 -10.04 -16.86 7.36
C THR A 143 -10.91 -15.62 7.45
N LEU A 144 -10.79 -14.67 6.51
CA LEU A 144 -11.66 -13.48 6.43
C LEU A 144 -12.92 -13.82 5.64
N THR A 145 -13.81 -14.59 6.25
CA THR A 145 -15.14 -14.88 5.68
C THR A 145 -16.09 -13.70 5.84
N ALA A 146 -17.20 -13.70 5.09
CA ALA A 146 -18.26 -12.69 5.23
C ALA A 146 -18.85 -12.65 6.64
N GLU A 147 -18.99 -13.82 7.27
CA GLU A 147 -19.46 -13.96 8.65
C GLU A 147 -18.49 -13.30 9.64
N ARG A 148 -17.21 -13.60 9.51
CA ARG A 148 -16.18 -13.01 10.38
C ARG A 148 -16.09 -11.51 10.18
N PHE A 149 -16.11 -11.04 8.94
CA PHE A 149 -16.09 -9.61 8.62
C PHE A 149 -17.30 -8.90 9.23
N TYR A 150 -18.52 -9.47 9.07
CA TYR A 150 -19.73 -8.96 9.70
C TYR A 150 -19.61 -8.90 11.22
N ALA A 151 -19.16 -9.99 11.86
CA ALA A 151 -19.00 -10.05 13.32
C ALA A 151 -18.02 -8.99 13.84
N GLU A 152 -16.96 -8.68 13.11
CA GLU A 152 -16.03 -7.61 13.48
C GLU A 152 -16.64 -6.22 13.32
N LEU A 153 -17.47 -6.00 12.28
CA LEU A 153 -18.19 -4.73 12.10
C LEU A 153 -19.17 -4.45 13.26
N GLN A 154 -19.81 -5.49 13.80
CA GLN A 154 -20.75 -5.34 14.92
C GLN A 154 -20.12 -4.86 16.23
N LYS A 155 -18.79 -4.88 16.33
CA LYS A 155 -18.06 -4.47 17.56
C LYS A 155 -17.85 -2.96 17.69
N THR A 156 -18.25 -2.15 16.70
CA THR A 156 -17.94 -0.72 16.69
C THR A 156 -19.03 0.11 16.01
N HIS A 157 -19.39 1.23 16.66
CA HIS A 157 -20.32 2.23 16.12
C HIS A 157 -19.65 3.27 15.21
N ARG A 158 -18.33 3.17 15.00
CA ARG A 158 -17.61 4.08 14.07
C ARG A 158 -18.14 3.92 12.64
N SER A 159 -18.00 4.98 11.85
CA SER A 159 -18.40 4.93 10.45
C SER A 159 -17.63 3.83 9.69
N ILE A 160 -18.29 3.18 8.75
CA ILE A 160 -17.70 2.08 7.98
C ILE A 160 -16.40 2.48 7.28
N LYS A 161 -16.36 3.69 6.73
CA LYS A 161 -15.12 4.16 6.07
C LYS A 161 -13.95 4.27 7.04
N GLU A 162 -14.15 4.82 8.24
CA GLU A 162 -13.09 4.89 9.25
C GLU A 162 -12.66 3.52 9.75
N VAL A 163 -13.58 2.57 9.85
CA VAL A 163 -13.27 1.19 10.19
C VAL A 163 -12.37 0.56 9.14
N LEU A 164 -12.70 0.68 7.85
CA LEU A 164 -11.87 0.18 6.76
C LEU A 164 -10.49 0.85 6.73
N LEU A 165 -10.45 2.17 6.88
CA LEU A 165 -9.19 2.94 6.90
C LEU A 165 -8.27 2.57 8.07
N SER A 166 -8.83 2.08 9.18
CA SER A 166 -8.05 1.69 10.36
C SER A 166 -7.13 0.50 10.11
N GLY A 167 -7.46 -0.35 9.13
CA GLY A 167 -6.71 -1.58 8.84
C GLY A 167 -6.74 -2.63 9.95
N LYS A 168 -7.67 -2.52 10.90
CA LYS A 168 -7.76 -3.45 12.05
C LYS A 168 -8.53 -4.73 11.72
N ILE A 169 -9.47 -4.67 10.78
CA ILE A 169 -10.27 -5.83 10.35
C ILE A 169 -9.71 -6.37 9.04
N VAL A 170 -9.65 -5.53 8.02
CA VAL A 170 -9.07 -5.81 6.72
C VAL A 170 -8.06 -4.73 6.37
N VAL A 171 -6.92 -5.14 5.83
CA VAL A 171 -5.82 -4.23 5.53
C VAL A 171 -5.79 -3.78 4.07
N GLY A 172 -4.95 -2.79 3.78
CA GLY A 172 -4.55 -2.42 2.43
C GLY A 172 -5.32 -1.27 1.82
N CYS A 173 -6.58 -1.09 2.18
CA CYS A 173 -7.37 0.03 1.70
C CYS A 173 -6.93 1.35 2.35
N GLY A 174 -6.78 2.37 1.54
CA GLY A 174 -6.67 3.74 1.96
C GLY A 174 -7.87 4.54 1.45
N ASN A 175 -7.67 5.83 1.24
CA ASN A 175 -8.77 6.74 0.96
C ASN A 175 -9.43 6.53 -0.40
N ILE A 176 -8.63 6.10 -1.38
CA ILE A 176 -9.11 5.84 -2.74
C ILE A 176 -9.97 4.59 -2.75
N TYR A 177 -9.36 3.47 -2.42
CA TYR A 177 -10.01 2.16 -2.57
C TYR A 177 -11.14 1.94 -1.57
N CYS A 178 -11.11 2.57 -0.37
CA CYS A 178 -12.27 2.59 0.52
C CYS A 178 -13.46 3.31 -0.10
N SER A 179 -13.25 4.47 -0.77
CA SER A 179 -14.34 5.21 -1.40
C SER A 179 -14.93 4.44 -2.57
N GLU A 180 -14.08 3.85 -3.42
CA GLU A 180 -14.50 3.07 -4.58
C GLU A 180 -15.24 1.77 -4.18
N ALA A 181 -14.72 1.04 -3.19
CA ALA A 181 -15.37 -0.19 -2.71
C ALA A 181 -16.73 0.09 -2.04
N LEU A 182 -16.83 1.17 -1.27
CA LEU A 182 -18.10 1.60 -0.67
C LEU A 182 -19.11 2.05 -1.73
N PHE A 183 -18.66 2.71 -2.80
CA PHE A 183 -19.51 3.04 -3.93
C PHE A 183 -20.01 1.79 -4.66
N ALA A 184 -19.11 0.86 -4.97
CA ALA A 184 -19.46 -0.41 -5.61
C ALA A 184 -20.45 -1.25 -4.79
N ALA A 185 -20.34 -1.20 -3.45
CA ALA A 185 -21.27 -1.87 -2.53
C ALA A 185 -22.56 -1.07 -2.25
N GLY A 186 -22.71 0.15 -2.77
CA GLY A 186 -23.86 1.01 -2.51
C GLY A 186 -23.97 1.48 -1.04
N ILE A 187 -22.88 1.52 -0.30
CA ILE A 187 -22.87 1.84 1.13
C ILE A 187 -22.37 3.26 1.36
N ARG A 188 -23.17 4.06 2.10
CA ARG A 188 -22.80 5.40 2.51
C ARG A 188 -21.56 5.38 3.43
N PRO A 189 -20.51 6.17 3.16
CA PRO A 189 -19.27 6.15 3.94
C PRO A 189 -19.43 6.47 5.43
N THR A 190 -20.44 7.28 5.77
CA THR A 190 -20.74 7.70 7.14
C THR A 190 -21.63 6.73 7.90
N ARG A 191 -22.13 5.67 7.24
CA ARG A 191 -22.98 4.68 7.91
C ARG A 191 -22.22 4.01 9.07
N PRO A 192 -22.81 3.89 10.27
CA PRO A 192 -22.20 3.13 11.37
C PRO A 192 -21.93 1.68 10.94
N ALA A 193 -20.78 1.13 11.35
CA ALA A 193 -20.37 -0.21 10.93
C ALA A 193 -21.33 -1.29 11.47
N ASP A 194 -21.81 -1.16 12.70
CA ASP A 194 -22.77 -2.05 13.32
C ASP A 194 -24.19 -1.96 12.72
N ALA A 195 -24.51 -0.89 11.99
CA ALA A 195 -25.77 -0.75 11.24
C ALA A 195 -25.74 -1.42 9.85
N ILE A 196 -24.65 -2.12 9.50
CA ILE A 196 -24.53 -2.86 8.24
C ILE A 196 -25.04 -4.27 8.43
N SER A 197 -26.03 -4.69 7.63
CA SER A 197 -26.56 -6.06 7.69
C SER A 197 -25.54 -7.10 7.21
N LYS A 198 -25.70 -8.37 7.61
CA LYS A 198 -24.82 -9.47 7.21
C LYS A 198 -24.67 -9.58 5.67
N ALA A 199 -25.77 -9.47 4.94
CA ALA A 199 -25.75 -9.52 3.47
C ALA A 199 -24.93 -8.36 2.88
N ARG A 200 -25.12 -7.12 3.38
CA ARG A 200 -24.35 -5.96 2.91
C ARG A 200 -22.87 -6.03 3.30
N ALA A 201 -22.54 -6.61 4.45
CA ALA A 201 -21.16 -6.85 4.85
C ALA A 201 -20.46 -7.82 3.86
N GLY A 202 -21.13 -8.90 3.46
CA GLY A 202 -20.63 -9.81 2.43
C GLY A 202 -20.37 -9.09 1.10
N SER A 203 -21.39 -8.35 0.60
CA SER A 203 -21.24 -7.57 -0.63
C SER A 203 -20.13 -6.53 -0.56
N LEU A 204 -19.92 -5.89 0.60
CA LEU A 204 -18.82 -4.94 0.80
C LEU A 204 -17.46 -5.62 0.75
N LEU A 205 -17.31 -6.79 1.38
CA LEU A 205 -16.05 -7.54 1.35
C LEU A 205 -15.68 -7.97 -0.08
N GLU A 206 -16.67 -8.43 -0.85
CA GLU A 206 -16.48 -8.78 -2.27
C GLU A 206 -16.14 -7.55 -3.13
N ALA A 207 -16.86 -6.44 -2.96
CA ALA A 207 -16.59 -5.20 -3.65
C ALA A 207 -15.17 -4.69 -3.36
N LEU A 208 -14.73 -4.79 -2.10
CA LEU A 208 -13.39 -4.42 -1.66
C LEU A 208 -12.32 -5.28 -2.35
N ARG A 209 -12.49 -6.60 -2.36
CA ARG A 209 -11.59 -7.55 -3.04
C ARG A 209 -11.48 -7.22 -4.53
N LYS A 210 -12.64 -7.12 -5.21
CA LYS A 210 -12.70 -6.83 -6.64
C LYS A 210 -12.06 -5.48 -6.99
N THR A 211 -12.30 -4.44 -6.19
CA THR A 211 -11.69 -3.13 -6.40
C THR A 211 -10.18 -3.20 -6.31
N LEU A 212 -9.63 -3.89 -5.32
CA LEU A 212 -8.19 -4.06 -5.15
C LEU A 212 -7.58 -4.93 -6.25
N GLU A 213 -8.22 -6.02 -6.66
CA GLU A 213 -7.78 -6.89 -7.76
C GLU A 213 -7.72 -6.15 -9.08
N THR A 214 -8.78 -5.40 -9.40
CA THR A 214 -8.83 -4.57 -10.61
C THR A 214 -7.70 -3.54 -10.61
N ALA A 215 -7.44 -2.90 -9.46
CA ALA A 215 -6.36 -1.94 -9.32
C ALA A 215 -4.98 -2.58 -9.49
N ILE A 216 -4.74 -3.77 -8.91
CA ILE A 216 -3.49 -4.51 -9.09
C ILE A 216 -3.29 -4.90 -10.55
N ALA A 217 -4.33 -5.43 -11.21
CA ALA A 217 -4.28 -5.82 -12.62
C ALA A 217 -4.01 -4.64 -13.54
N ALA A 218 -4.49 -3.44 -13.18
CA ALA A 218 -4.26 -2.19 -13.91
C ALA A 218 -2.88 -1.54 -13.63
N GLY A 219 -2.02 -2.15 -12.80
CA GLY A 219 -0.72 -1.58 -12.45
C GLY A 219 -0.75 -0.52 -11.33
N GLY A 220 -1.83 -0.47 -10.55
CA GLY A 220 -2.03 0.52 -9.49
C GLY A 220 -2.64 1.83 -10.00
N SER A 221 -2.99 2.73 -9.07
CA SER A 221 -3.50 4.06 -9.41
C SER A 221 -2.35 5.02 -9.68
N THR A 222 -2.31 5.63 -10.85
CA THR A 222 -1.48 6.79 -11.15
C THR A 222 -2.18 8.07 -10.70
N LEU A 223 -2.25 8.30 -9.40
CA LEU A 223 -2.28 9.66 -8.92
C LEU A 223 -0.86 10.21 -9.02
N HIS A 224 -0.69 11.42 -9.46
CA HIS A 224 0.50 12.18 -9.85
C HIS A 224 1.89 11.81 -9.27
N ASP A 225 1.95 10.98 -8.23
CA ASP A 225 3.17 10.68 -7.47
C ASP A 225 3.65 9.21 -7.54
N PHE A 226 2.92 8.30 -8.22
CA PHE A 226 3.34 6.91 -8.34
C PHE A 226 3.91 6.63 -9.74
N HIS A 227 5.19 6.29 -9.81
CA HIS A 227 5.84 5.79 -11.00
C HIS A 227 6.13 4.30 -10.84
N GLY A 228 5.86 3.53 -11.87
CA GLY A 228 6.21 2.11 -11.90
C GLY A 228 7.72 1.88 -11.73
N VAL A 229 8.09 0.66 -11.43
CA VAL A 229 9.48 0.24 -11.14
C VAL A 229 10.43 0.50 -12.32
N SER A 230 9.91 0.50 -13.56
CA SER A 230 10.65 0.80 -14.80
C SER A 230 10.77 2.30 -15.12
N GLY A 231 10.22 3.18 -14.26
CA GLY A 231 10.23 4.63 -14.51
C GLY A 231 9.15 5.11 -15.47
N GLU A 232 8.39 4.21 -16.07
CA GLU A 232 7.23 4.57 -16.87
C GLU A 232 6.15 5.15 -15.96
N THR A 233 5.59 6.28 -16.37
CA THR A 233 4.35 6.78 -15.78
C THR A 233 3.30 5.72 -16.01
N GLY A 234 2.87 5.04 -14.93
CA GLY A 234 1.82 4.04 -15.02
C GLY A 234 0.62 4.64 -15.74
N TRP A 235 0.27 4.08 -16.88
CA TRP A 235 -0.72 4.58 -17.83
C TRP A 235 -2.15 4.22 -17.42
N PHE A 236 -2.48 4.21 -16.13
CA PHE A 236 -3.87 4.11 -15.75
C PHE A 236 -4.22 5.19 -14.72
N PRO A 237 -4.80 6.31 -15.17
CA PRO A 237 -5.75 6.98 -14.30
C PRO A 237 -6.83 5.92 -14.05
N LEU A 238 -6.84 5.30 -12.86
CA LEU A 238 -8.05 4.61 -12.42
C LEU A 238 -9.18 5.60 -12.67
N ALA A 239 -10.08 5.25 -13.58
CA ALA A 239 -11.31 6.00 -13.77
C ALA A 239 -12.13 5.80 -12.49
N CYS A 240 -11.73 6.52 -11.42
CA CYS A 240 -12.43 6.47 -10.16
C CYS A 240 -13.89 6.81 -10.41
N ALA A 241 -14.79 6.01 -9.86
CA ALA A 241 -16.22 6.26 -9.95
C ALA A 241 -16.63 7.47 -9.10
N VAL A 242 -16.00 7.65 -7.93
CA VAL A 242 -16.33 8.73 -6.99
C VAL A 242 -15.11 9.51 -6.50
N TYR A 243 -13.95 8.86 -6.28
CA TYR A 243 -12.79 9.53 -5.67
C TYR A 243 -12.26 10.67 -6.55
N GLY A 244 -12.12 11.87 -5.94
CA GLY A 244 -11.67 13.08 -6.65
C GLY A 244 -12.66 13.65 -7.66
N ARG A 245 -13.93 13.24 -7.61
CA ARG A 245 -14.95 13.61 -8.60
C ARG A 245 -16.07 14.50 -8.01
N GLU A 246 -15.78 15.27 -6.98
CA GLU A 246 -16.74 16.24 -6.41
C GLU A 246 -17.42 17.06 -7.52
N GLY A 247 -18.74 17.17 -7.50
CA GLY A 247 -19.56 17.89 -8.46
C GLY A 247 -19.70 17.23 -9.83
N LYS A 248 -18.89 16.23 -10.17
CA LYS A 248 -19.00 15.49 -11.45
C LYS A 248 -20.17 14.50 -11.41
N PRO A 249 -20.75 14.17 -12.58
CA PRO A 249 -21.86 13.22 -12.64
C PRO A 249 -21.44 11.82 -12.16
N CYS A 250 -22.30 11.20 -11.35
CA CYS A 250 -22.16 9.80 -10.95
C CYS A 250 -22.29 8.90 -12.18
N PRO A 251 -21.41 7.91 -12.37
CA PRO A 251 -21.44 7.03 -13.53
C PRO A 251 -22.69 6.12 -13.59
N ILE A 252 -23.43 5.95 -12.49
CA ILE A 252 -24.63 5.12 -12.43
C ILE A 252 -25.89 5.97 -12.62
N CYS A 253 -26.07 7.08 -11.86
CA CYS A 253 -27.33 7.81 -11.79
C CYS A 253 -27.24 9.25 -12.35
N GLY A 254 -26.09 9.71 -12.80
CA GLY A 254 -25.87 11.07 -13.33
C GLY A 254 -25.89 12.18 -12.30
N ARG A 255 -26.32 11.96 -11.06
CA ARG A 255 -26.32 12.99 -10.01
C ARG A 255 -24.92 13.38 -9.59
N PRO A 256 -24.68 14.60 -9.10
CA PRO A 256 -23.36 15.05 -8.71
C PRO A 256 -22.81 14.23 -7.52
N ILE A 257 -21.53 13.88 -7.59
CA ILE A 257 -20.78 13.28 -6.48
C ILE A 257 -20.59 14.33 -5.40
N ALA A 258 -20.93 13.96 -4.17
CA ALA A 258 -20.73 14.79 -2.99
C ALA A 258 -19.34 14.56 -2.38
N ARG A 259 -18.84 15.59 -1.68
CA ARG A 259 -17.66 15.49 -0.85
C ARG A 259 -17.99 15.93 0.58
N ILE A 260 -17.45 15.18 1.53
CA ILE A 260 -17.45 15.53 2.95
C ILE A 260 -16.04 15.36 3.50
N GLU A 261 -15.74 15.94 4.64
CA GLU A 261 -14.56 15.61 5.42
C GLU A 261 -14.93 14.61 6.52
N GLN A 262 -14.14 13.55 6.65
CA GLN A 262 -14.36 12.47 7.61
C GLN A 262 -13.02 11.97 8.13
N GLY A 263 -12.80 12.12 9.44
CA GLY A 263 -11.53 11.73 10.07
C GLY A 263 -10.31 12.45 9.47
N GLY A 264 -10.42 13.75 9.13
CA GLY A 264 -9.36 14.56 8.51
C GLY A 264 -9.05 14.19 7.05
N ARG A 265 -9.97 13.49 6.36
CA ARG A 265 -9.78 13.05 4.97
C ARG A 265 -11.00 13.36 4.11
N SER A 266 -10.76 13.84 2.89
CA SER A 266 -11.82 14.02 1.89
C SER A 266 -12.47 12.67 1.59
N THR A 267 -13.79 12.62 1.64
CA THR A 267 -14.62 11.45 1.35
C THR A 267 -15.57 11.79 0.22
N PHE A 268 -15.49 11.03 -0.87
CA PHE A 268 -16.31 11.23 -2.05
C PHE A 268 -17.33 10.09 -2.16
N TRP A 269 -18.58 10.41 -2.49
CA TRP A 269 -19.68 9.44 -2.55
C TRP A 269 -20.86 9.96 -3.34
N CYS A 270 -21.71 9.06 -3.84
CA CYS A 270 -22.96 9.43 -4.48
C CYS A 270 -24.13 9.40 -3.48
N PRO A 271 -24.76 10.54 -3.17
CA PRO A 271 -25.87 10.57 -2.19
C PRO A 271 -27.10 9.77 -2.61
N HIS A 272 -27.23 9.44 -3.88
CA HIS A 272 -28.36 8.66 -4.40
C HIS A 272 -28.08 7.17 -4.47
N CYS A 273 -26.85 6.76 -4.86
CA CYS A 273 -26.54 5.34 -5.01
C CYS A 273 -26.05 4.68 -3.71
N GLN A 274 -25.62 5.46 -2.71
CA GLN A 274 -25.04 4.94 -1.46
C GLN A 274 -25.93 5.28 -0.26
N HIS A 275 -26.46 4.23 0.40
CA HIS A 275 -27.42 4.33 1.51
C HIS A 275 -26.86 3.80 2.83
#